data_0b2a7615e402ad899df3e63231b62384
#
_entry.id   0b2a7615e402ad899df3e63231b62384
#
_cell.length_a   1.000
_cell.length_b   1.000
_cell.length_c   1.000
_cell.angle_alpha   90.00
_cell.angle_beta   90.00
_cell.angle_gamma   90.00
#
_symmetry.space_group_name_H-M   'P 1'
#
loop_
_entity.id
_entity.type
_entity.pdbx_description
1 polymer ?
#
loop_
_entity_poly.entity_id
_entity_poly.type
_entity_poly.pdbx_seq_one_letter_code
_entity_poly.pdbx_strand_id
1 'polypeptide(L)'
;MKKVFVLIALMLAMTCYAAKPKLGLWYTAWWTADDTFRHWTNCHRFPVLGKYSAGDYSTITNHFAQFRDLGIDFLIMDDTNIAGNDQGHINKNIQAWFEFMDKQPKEQQIPICIGSGGEMRMSGAASQTNAAQFYFKEWVEKHPTYFRMNGKPLLLLDTDKNYGPGDFEDDRFTVRWAYNGDNHKAIKERKTWGWGSYEPAPILPECMSIWPGHRFPYHVSNLGQDPLEEPREGGNLYVRMWLRVLKAQPEYVSIADWNNFEEETAIEDSYAWEDARGHCVPNLYTRITRAYSRLRDKKLVKGEFYRDEKKPEVYAFDGEYLIHQSGMPRRAAVILVPAGWLEKICSKRKPAQ
;
A
#
# COMPACT_ATOMS: atom_id res chain seq x y z
N MET A 1 31.44 19.02 -37.06
CA MET A 1 30.32 18.08 -37.12
C MET A 1 30.51 16.79 -36.29
N LYS A 2 31.66 16.19 -36.21
CA LYS A 2 31.89 14.94 -35.41
C LYS A 2 31.71 15.12 -33.87
N LYS A 3 31.95 16.30 -33.29
CA LYS A 3 31.82 16.50 -31.83
C LYS A 3 30.38 16.67 -31.34
N VAL A 4 29.44 17.07 -32.22
CA VAL A 4 28.01 17.23 -31.88
C VAL A 4 27.32 15.88 -31.81
N PHE A 5 27.70 14.92 -32.66
CA PHE A 5 27.15 13.56 -32.65
C PHE A 5 27.52 12.75 -31.40
N VAL A 6 28.71 12.98 -30.81
CA VAL A 6 29.13 12.31 -29.57
C VAL A 6 28.35 12.83 -28.37
N LEU A 7 27.98 14.11 -28.33
CA LEU A 7 27.15 14.66 -27.23
C LEU A 7 25.70 14.16 -27.27
N ILE A 8 25.12 14.00 -28.45
CA ILE A 8 23.78 13.45 -28.63
C ILE A 8 23.74 11.96 -28.31
N ALA A 9 24.77 11.20 -28.66
CA ALA A 9 24.89 9.79 -28.29
C ALA A 9 25.10 9.57 -26.77
N LEU A 10 25.79 10.49 -26.08
CA LEU A 10 25.92 10.47 -24.61
C LEU A 10 24.61 10.89 -23.90
N MET A 11 23.80 11.78 -24.46
CA MET A 11 22.47 12.10 -23.91
C MET A 11 21.43 11.00 -24.16
N LEU A 12 21.55 10.23 -25.23
CA LEU A 12 20.68 9.08 -25.51
C LEU A 12 21.10 7.80 -24.73
N ALA A 13 22.33 7.74 -24.22
CA ALA A 13 22.80 6.65 -23.36
C ALA A 13 22.50 6.88 -21.87
N MET A 14 21.96 8.02 -21.47
CA MET A 14 21.19 8.14 -20.23
C MET A 14 19.82 7.46 -20.47
N THR A 15 19.82 6.15 -20.60
CA THR A 15 18.63 5.36 -20.31
C THR A 15 18.26 5.76 -18.89
N CYS A 16 17.22 6.59 -18.75
CA CYS A 16 16.56 6.79 -17.47
C CYS A 16 16.23 5.39 -16.94
N TYR A 17 17.08 4.89 -16.05
CA TYR A 17 16.66 3.84 -15.14
C TYR A 17 15.51 4.51 -14.37
N ALA A 18 14.29 4.24 -14.80
CA ALA A 18 13.14 4.67 -14.04
C ALA A 18 13.38 4.17 -12.61
N ALA A 19 13.42 5.11 -11.67
CA ALA A 19 13.61 4.74 -10.28
C ALA A 19 12.53 3.72 -9.93
N LYS A 20 12.89 2.67 -9.20
CA LYS A 20 11.92 1.66 -8.82
C LYS A 20 10.78 2.31 -8.01
N PRO A 21 9.53 1.93 -8.24
CA PRO A 21 8.40 2.44 -7.45
C PRO A 21 8.63 2.29 -5.94
N LYS A 22 8.40 3.32 -5.17
CA LYS A 22 8.41 3.24 -3.71
C LYS A 22 7.08 2.74 -3.20
N LEU A 23 7.09 1.79 -2.27
CA LEU A 23 5.90 1.18 -1.69
C LEU A 23 5.51 1.86 -0.40
N GLY A 24 4.39 2.57 -0.39
CA GLY A 24 3.74 3.11 0.80
C GLY A 24 2.63 2.18 1.25
N LEU A 25 2.60 1.87 2.54
CA LEU A 25 1.60 0.99 3.14
C LEU A 25 0.77 1.77 4.15
N TRP A 26 -0.56 1.81 3.93
CA TRP A 26 -1.48 2.33 4.91
C TRP A 26 -1.53 1.44 6.13
N TYR A 27 -1.58 2.07 7.30
CA TYR A 27 -1.65 1.42 8.59
C TYR A 27 -2.70 2.08 9.45
N THR A 28 -3.72 1.33 9.85
CA THR A 28 -4.79 1.83 10.70
C THR A 28 -4.35 1.78 12.16
N ALA A 29 -4.31 2.96 12.79
CA ALA A 29 -3.75 3.13 14.13
C ALA A 29 -4.82 3.08 15.25
N TRP A 30 -6.09 2.86 14.94
CA TRP A 30 -7.20 2.91 15.93
C TRP A 30 -7.37 1.65 16.79
N TRP A 31 -6.66 0.55 16.50
CA TRP A 31 -6.83 -0.71 17.21
C TRP A 31 -6.38 -0.66 18.67
N THR A 32 -7.24 -1.16 19.58
CA THR A 32 -6.94 -1.39 20.99
C THR A 32 -7.28 -2.83 21.35
N ALA A 33 -6.42 -3.51 22.12
CA ALA A 33 -6.60 -4.94 22.45
C ALA A 33 -7.86 -5.20 23.30
N ASP A 34 -8.20 -4.22 24.15
CA ASP A 34 -9.42 -4.25 25.01
C ASP A 34 -10.71 -3.94 24.26
N ASP A 35 -10.60 -3.56 22.98
CA ASP A 35 -11.71 -3.21 22.10
C ASP A 35 -12.61 -2.08 22.66
N THR A 36 -12.06 -1.17 23.44
CA THR A 36 -12.79 -0.05 24.08
C THR A 36 -13.62 0.74 23.06
N PHE A 37 -13.09 0.90 21.84
CA PHE A 37 -13.73 1.64 20.76
C PHE A 37 -14.53 0.75 19.80
N ARG A 38 -14.65 -0.55 20.10
CA ARG A 38 -15.46 -1.54 19.39
C ARG A 38 -15.08 -1.80 17.93
N HIS A 39 -13.88 -1.40 17.51
CA HIS A 39 -13.40 -1.68 16.15
C HIS A 39 -13.31 -3.18 15.88
N TRP A 40 -12.73 -3.96 16.82
CA TRP A 40 -12.68 -5.43 16.68
C TRP A 40 -14.07 -6.08 16.76
N THR A 41 -15.00 -5.50 17.51
CA THR A 41 -16.40 -5.99 17.59
C THR A 41 -17.07 -5.88 16.23
N ASN A 42 -16.66 -4.93 15.41
CA ASN A 42 -17.21 -4.70 14.09
C ASN A 42 -16.60 -5.62 13.02
N CYS A 43 -15.50 -6.31 13.29
CA CYS A 43 -14.82 -7.15 12.33
C CYS A 43 -15.45 -8.54 12.21
N HIS A 44 -15.56 -9.04 10.98
CA HIS A 44 -15.88 -10.45 10.69
C HIS A 44 -14.64 -11.32 10.49
N ARG A 45 -13.49 -10.68 10.28
CA ARG A 45 -12.19 -11.33 10.04
C ARG A 45 -11.16 -10.76 11.00
N PHE A 46 -10.21 -11.60 11.40
CA PHE A 46 -9.22 -11.23 12.39
C PHE A 46 -7.81 -11.60 11.91
N PRO A 47 -6.78 -10.85 12.32
CA PRO A 47 -5.40 -11.24 12.05
C PRO A 47 -5.02 -12.54 12.77
N VAL A 48 -4.00 -13.22 12.26
CA VAL A 48 -3.40 -14.39 12.92
C VAL A 48 -2.90 -14.03 14.32
N LEU A 49 -2.47 -12.79 14.54
CA LEU A 49 -2.06 -12.28 15.86
C LEU A 49 -3.20 -12.20 16.89
N GLY A 50 -4.47 -12.31 16.44
CA GLY A 50 -5.62 -11.99 17.27
C GLY A 50 -5.81 -10.49 17.46
N LYS A 51 -6.64 -10.08 18.43
CA LYS A 51 -6.85 -8.67 18.77
C LYS A 51 -5.59 -8.08 19.39
N TYR A 52 -5.19 -6.89 18.96
CA TYR A 52 -4.01 -6.19 19.46
C TYR A 52 -4.25 -4.68 19.58
N SER A 53 -3.38 -3.99 20.31
CA SER A 53 -3.26 -2.54 20.25
C SER A 53 -2.19 -2.16 19.22
N ALA A 54 -2.53 -1.24 18.33
CA ALA A 54 -1.63 -0.82 17.24
C ALA A 54 -0.34 -0.15 17.74
N GLY A 55 -0.35 0.40 18.95
CA GLY A 55 0.80 1.04 19.58
C GLY A 55 1.61 0.15 20.54
N ASP A 56 1.21 -1.11 20.75
CA ASP A 56 1.95 -2.00 21.64
C ASP A 56 3.31 -2.38 21.02
N TYR A 57 4.35 -2.36 21.83
CA TYR A 57 5.73 -2.63 21.39
C TYR A 57 5.87 -3.99 20.69
N SER A 58 5.21 -5.02 21.18
CA SER A 58 5.20 -6.36 20.58
C SER A 58 4.54 -6.37 19.21
N THR A 59 3.41 -5.66 19.05
CA THR A 59 2.70 -5.50 17.77
C THR A 59 3.57 -4.74 16.78
N ILE A 60 4.12 -3.59 17.19
CA ILE A 60 5.01 -2.77 16.35
C ILE A 60 6.22 -3.59 15.88
N THR A 61 6.87 -4.30 16.79
CA THR A 61 8.06 -5.11 16.46
C THR A 61 7.73 -6.21 15.45
N ASN A 62 6.59 -6.89 15.63
CA ASN A 62 6.13 -7.94 14.72
C ASN A 62 5.81 -7.38 13.32
N HIS A 63 5.01 -6.31 13.26
CA HIS A 63 4.65 -5.68 12.00
C HIS A 63 5.85 -5.07 11.28
N PHE A 64 6.76 -4.42 12.02
CA PHE A 64 7.99 -3.87 11.45
C PHE A 64 8.85 -4.93 10.78
N ALA A 65 9.02 -6.10 11.40
CA ALA A 65 9.74 -7.22 10.80
C ALA A 65 9.09 -7.67 9.48
N GLN A 66 7.75 -7.75 9.47
CA GLN A 66 7.00 -8.08 8.26
C GLN A 66 7.13 -7.01 7.18
N PHE A 67 7.02 -5.72 7.51
CA PHE A 67 7.17 -4.62 6.54
C PHE A 67 8.55 -4.61 5.88
N ARG A 68 9.59 -4.90 6.64
CA ARG A 68 10.95 -5.06 6.08
C ARG A 68 11.05 -6.24 5.12
N ASP A 69 10.47 -7.37 5.49
CA ASP A 69 10.45 -8.55 4.62
C ASP A 69 9.62 -8.32 3.35
N LEU A 70 8.52 -7.59 3.45
CA LEU A 70 7.72 -7.17 2.31
C LEU A 70 8.39 -6.11 1.44
N GLY A 71 9.43 -5.43 1.94
CA GLY A 71 10.14 -4.38 1.21
C GLY A 71 9.32 -3.09 1.10
N ILE A 72 8.58 -2.76 2.16
CA ILE A 72 7.84 -1.50 2.31
C ILE A 72 8.85 -0.36 2.48
N ASP A 73 8.69 0.71 1.72
CA ASP A 73 9.61 1.85 1.71
C ASP A 73 9.18 2.97 2.68
N PHE A 74 7.88 3.09 2.98
CA PHE A 74 7.35 4.02 3.98
C PHE A 74 5.96 3.60 4.46
N LEU A 75 5.54 4.09 5.64
CA LEU A 75 4.20 3.90 6.18
C LEU A 75 3.37 5.18 6.02
N ILE A 76 2.08 4.99 5.81
CA ILE A 76 1.06 6.04 5.82
C ILE A 76 0.17 5.74 7.03
N MET A 77 0.37 6.48 8.13
CA MET A 77 -0.45 6.31 9.32
C MET A 77 -1.80 6.95 9.11
N ASP A 78 -2.83 6.13 9.23
CA ASP A 78 -4.20 6.58 9.15
C ASP A 78 -4.61 7.27 10.45
N ASP A 79 -4.72 8.59 10.36
CA ASP A 79 -5.28 9.46 11.39
C ASP A 79 -6.64 10.00 10.90
N THR A 80 -7.61 9.09 10.77
CA THR A 80 -8.96 9.42 10.29
C THR A 80 -9.75 10.28 11.25
N ASN A 81 -9.34 10.30 12.52
CA ASN A 81 -9.95 11.14 13.54
C ASN A 81 -9.08 12.37 13.72
N ILE A 82 -9.69 13.51 13.62
CA ILE A 82 -9.08 14.83 13.58
C ILE A 82 -7.90 14.97 14.55
N ALA A 83 -6.82 15.58 14.04
CA ALA A 83 -5.82 16.23 14.85
C ALA A 83 -6.45 17.13 15.91
N GLY A 84 -6.35 16.74 17.18
CA GLY A 84 -6.82 17.52 18.32
C GLY A 84 -8.25 17.26 18.78
N ASN A 85 -9.05 16.46 18.08
CA ASN A 85 -10.34 15.97 18.61
C ASN A 85 -10.19 14.49 18.99
N ASP A 86 -9.36 14.28 19.92
CA ASP A 86 -8.70 13.10 20.34
C ASP A 86 -9.66 11.96 20.71
N GLN A 87 -9.72 10.98 19.86
CA GLN A 87 -9.76 9.64 20.44
C GLN A 87 -8.30 9.29 20.82
N GLY A 88 -7.78 9.87 21.89
CA GLY A 88 -6.38 9.94 22.34
C GLY A 88 -5.51 8.70 22.18
N HIS A 89 -6.11 7.54 21.87
CA HIS A 89 -5.42 6.29 21.59
C HIS A 89 -4.78 6.25 20.19
N ILE A 90 -5.38 6.89 19.18
CA ILE A 90 -4.83 6.91 17.81
C ILE A 90 -3.51 7.67 17.79
N ASN A 91 -3.52 8.90 18.33
CA ASN A 91 -2.31 9.70 18.42
C ASN A 91 -1.23 9.02 19.29
N LYS A 92 -1.60 8.33 20.37
CA LYS A 92 -0.65 7.53 21.19
C LYS A 92 -0.05 6.38 20.39
N ASN A 93 -0.87 5.69 19.62
CA ASN A 93 -0.39 4.59 18.78
C ASN A 93 0.55 5.11 17.67
N ILE A 94 0.21 6.23 17.02
CA ILE A 94 1.08 6.88 16.03
C ILE A 94 2.38 7.35 16.67
N GLN A 95 2.33 7.97 17.86
CA GLN A 95 3.51 8.37 18.64
C GLN A 95 4.43 7.18 18.90
N ALA A 96 3.86 6.05 19.34
CA ALA A 96 4.63 4.85 19.63
C ALA A 96 5.38 4.33 18.37
N TRP A 97 4.77 4.41 17.20
CA TRP A 97 5.41 4.06 15.93
C TRP A 97 6.57 4.99 15.59
N PHE A 98 6.41 6.31 15.72
CA PHE A 98 7.50 7.26 15.48
C PHE A 98 8.65 7.04 16.46
N GLU A 99 8.37 6.90 17.77
CA GLU A 99 9.38 6.64 18.78
C GLU A 99 10.14 5.32 18.56
N PHE A 100 9.42 4.30 18.07
CA PHE A 100 10.04 3.04 17.70
C PHE A 100 10.97 3.21 16.49
N MET A 101 10.52 3.91 15.45
CA MET A 101 11.29 4.12 14.22
C MET A 101 12.53 4.99 14.45
N ASP A 102 12.43 6.03 15.27
CA ASP A 102 13.57 6.91 15.58
C ASP A 102 14.70 6.17 16.31
N LYS A 103 14.37 5.09 17.03
CA LYS A 103 15.34 4.24 17.72
C LYS A 103 15.99 3.18 16.82
N GLN A 104 15.45 2.95 15.61
CA GLN A 104 16.05 1.97 14.72
C GLN A 104 17.32 2.52 14.05
N PRO A 105 18.30 1.66 13.72
CA PRO A 105 19.40 2.04 12.85
C PRO A 105 18.88 2.66 11.55
N LYS A 106 19.54 3.73 11.07
CA LYS A 106 19.06 4.53 9.94
C LYS A 106 18.72 3.70 8.69
N GLU A 107 19.52 2.68 8.41
CA GLU A 107 19.32 1.76 7.27
C GLU A 107 18.16 0.78 7.47
N GLN A 108 17.61 0.73 8.67
CA GLN A 108 16.46 -0.10 9.01
C GLN A 108 15.18 0.71 9.15
N GLN A 109 15.26 2.01 9.26
CA GLN A 109 14.10 2.87 9.43
C GLN A 109 13.16 2.77 8.23
N ILE A 110 11.85 2.69 8.51
CA ILE A 110 10.79 2.85 7.54
C ILE A 110 10.13 4.19 7.84
N PRO A 111 10.37 5.24 7.03
CA PRO A 111 9.80 6.56 7.27
C PRO A 111 8.27 6.54 7.34
N ILE A 112 7.69 7.48 8.08
CA ILE A 112 6.25 7.56 8.32
C ILE A 112 5.73 8.90 7.83
N CYS A 113 4.58 8.91 7.14
CA CYS A 113 3.78 10.11 6.92
C CYS A 113 2.36 9.91 7.44
N ILE A 114 1.60 10.99 7.53
CA ILE A 114 0.22 10.98 8.01
C ILE A 114 -0.74 11.03 6.84
N GLY A 115 -1.75 10.15 6.87
CA GLY A 115 -2.97 10.23 6.10
C GLY A 115 -4.07 10.75 7.00
N SER A 116 -4.52 11.96 6.77
CA SER A 116 -5.57 12.59 7.56
C SER A 116 -6.94 12.25 7.02
N GLY A 117 -7.85 11.93 7.91
CA GLY A 117 -9.14 11.39 7.54
C GLY A 117 -10.29 12.38 7.41
N GLY A 118 -11.50 11.79 7.34
CA GLY A 118 -12.72 12.40 6.87
C GLY A 118 -13.25 13.59 7.64
N GLU A 119 -12.82 13.81 8.87
CA GLU A 119 -13.31 14.99 9.62
C GLU A 119 -12.64 16.30 9.17
N MET A 120 -11.45 16.27 8.61
CA MET A 120 -10.89 17.42 7.93
C MET A 120 -11.78 17.85 6.76
N ARG A 121 -12.37 16.89 6.08
CA ARG A 121 -13.32 17.09 4.99
C ARG A 121 -14.57 17.85 5.43
N MET A 122 -15.10 17.54 6.65
CA MET A 122 -16.36 18.11 7.14
C MET A 122 -16.21 19.48 7.77
N SER A 123 -15.00 19.86 8.19
CA SER A 123 -14.77 21.06 9.03
C SER A 123 -14.26 22.28 8.26
N GLY A 124 -14.01 22.16 6.96
CA GLY A 124 -13.55 23.26 6.08
C GLY A 124 -12.09 23.65 6.24
N ALA A 125 -11.64 24.63 5.46
CA ALA A 125 -10.25 25.03 5.34
C ALA A 125 -9.57 25.44 6.68
N ALA A 126 -10.29 26.03 7.61
CA ALA A 126 -9.75 26.42 8.91
C ALA A 126 -9.34 25.22 9.77
N SER A 127 -10.14 24.15 9.75
CA SER A 127 -9.84 22.91 10.46
C SER A 127 -8.62 22.21 9.89
N GLN A 128 -8.49 22.20 8.57
CA GLN A 128 -7.34 21.61 7.90
C GLN A 128 -6.04 22.37 8.20
N THR A 129 -6.11 23.69 8.27
CA THR A 129 -4.95 24.50 8.67
C THR A 129 -4.52 24.16 10.10
N ASN A 130 -5.47 24.00 11.03
CA ASN A 130 -5.19 23.59 12.40
C ASN A 130 -4.59 22.17 12.47
N ALA A 131 -5.14 21.23 11.72
CA ALA A 131 -4.65 19.87 11.66
C ALA A 131 -3.24 19.81 11.04
N ALA A 132 -3.00 20.50 9.94
CA ALA A 132 -1.65 20.60 9.34
C ALA A 132 -0.65 21.24 10.31
N GLN A 133 -1.07 22.26 11.08
CA GLN A 133 -0.23 22.87 12.11
C GLN A 133 0.08 21.88 13.24
N PHE A 134 -0.90 21.08 13.68
CA PHE A 134 -0.71 20.03 14.68
C PHE A 134 0.28 18.99 14.15
N TYR A 135 0.05 18.42 12.96
CA TYR A 135 0.93 17.41 12.36
C TYR A 135 2.35 17.92 12.18
N PHE A 136 2.51 19.19 11.79
CA PHE A 136 3.83 19.77 11.64
C PHE A 136 4.58 19.81 12.97
N LYS A 137 3.94 20.32 14.04
CA LYS A 137 4.55 20.45 15.36
C LYS A 137 4.76 19.11 16.06
N GLU A 138 3.76 18.22 15.99
CA GLU A 138 3.80 16.99 16.76
C GLU A 138 4.60 15.89 16.08
N TRP A 139 4.57 15.84 14.74
CA TRP A 139 5.22 14.74 14.02
C TRP A 139 6.44 15.19 13.20
N VAL A 140 6.33 16.26 12.41
CA VAL A 140 7.41 16.65 11.50
C VAL A 140 8.60 17.25 12.22
N GLU A 141 8.38 18.15 13.19
CA GLU A 141 9.47 18.79 13.95
C GLU A 141 10.14 17.86 14.93
N LYS A 142 9.40 16.90 15.51
CA LYS A 142 9.90 16.01 16.56
C LYS A 142 10.56 14.74 16.03
N HIS A 143 10.16 14.28 14.82
CA HIS A 143 10.56 12.96 14.33
C HIS A 143 11.33 13.06 13.01
N PRO A 144 12.66 12.82 13.02
CA PRO A 144 13.47 12.85 11.80
C PRO A 144 13.08 11.77 10.78
N THR A 145 12.37 10.73 11.24
CA THR A 145 11.82 9.64 10.41
C THR A 145 10.54 10.02 9.67
N TYR A 146 10.06 11.28 9.78
CA TYR A 146 8.92 11.70 8.96
C TYR A 146 9.24 11.62 7.46
N PHE A 147 8.38 10.94 6.69
CA PHE A 147 8.59 10.75 5.25
C PHE A 147 8.52 12.07 4.47
N ARG A 148 9.50 12.27 3.60
CA ARG A 148 9.60 13.47 2.77
C ARG A 148 9.55 13.12 1.28
N MET A 149 8.74 13.85 0.57
CA MET A 149 8.63 13.81 -0.88
C MET A 149 9.20 15.12 -1.46
N ASN A 150 10.21 15.03 -2.31
CA ASN A 150 10.87 16.20 -2.89
C ASN A 150 11.39 17.22 -1.85
N GLY A 151 11.90 16.70 -0.71
CA GLY A 151 12.46 17.50 0.39
C GLY A 151 11.44 18.03 1.40
N LYS A 152 10.15 18.05 1.08
CA LYS A 152 9.07 18.47 1.98
C LYS A 152 8.37 17.26 2.63
N PRO A 153 7.89 17.36 3.88
CA PRO A 153 7.09 16.31 4.48
C PRO A 153 5.82 16.04 3.66
N LEU A 154 5.48 14.78 3.48
CA LEU A 154 4.25 14.37 2.77
C LEU A 154 3.06 14.40 3.72
N LEU A 155 1.98 15.05 3.32
CA LEU A 155 0.68 15.01 3.98
C LEU A 155 -0.38 14.52 3.00
N LEU A 156 -1.06 13.44 3.36
CA LEU A 156 -2.19 12.92 2.61
C LEU A 156 -3.48 13.40 3.26
N LEU A 157 -4.36 13.99 2.45
CA LEU A 157 -5.65 14.47 2.92
C LEU A 157 -6.75 13.60 2.32
N ASP A 158 -7.57 13.00 3.16
CA ASP A 158 -8.82 12.41 2.71
C ASP A 158 -9.77 13.50 2.23
N THR A 159 -10.52 13.23 1.18
CA THR A 159 -11.34 14.21 0.52
C THR A 159 -12.57 13.56 -0.11
N ASP A 160 -13.60 14.34 -0.32
CA ASP A 160 -14.71 13.96 -1.17
C ASP A 160 -14.52 14.48 -2.62
N LYS A 161 -15.49 14.16 -3.47
CA LYS A 161 -15.49 14.56 -4.89
C LYS A 161 -15.45 16.08 -5.12
N ASN A 162 -15.79 16.87 -4.13
CA ASN A 162 -15.92 18.34 -4.23
C ASN A 162 -14.71 19.07 -3.68
N TYR A 163 -13.81 18.37 -2.98
CA TYR A 163 -12.68 18.94 -2.28
C TYR A 163 -11.37 18.30 -2.77
N GLY A 164 -10.43 19.10 -3.16
CA GLY A 164 -9.20 18.59 -3.76
C GLY A 164 -8.16 19.69 -4.02
N PRO A 165 -7.26 19.49 -4.97
CA PRO A 165 -6.22 20.45 -5.27
C PRO A 165 -6.74 21.88 -5.49
N GLY A 166 -6.11 22.85 -4.80
CA GLY A 166 -6.50 24.27 -4.79
C GLY A 166 -7.51 24.63 -3.72
N ASP A 167 -8.10 23.67 -2.99
CA ASP A 167 -9.01 23.95 -1.86
C ASP A 167 -8.23 24.06 -0.54
N PHE A 168 -7.05 23.42 -0.47
CA PHE A 168 -6.09 23.53 0.63
C PHE A 168 -4.67 23.46 0.11
N GLU A 169 -3.82 24.34 0.61
CA GLU A 169 -2.38 24.37 0.38
C GLU A 169 -1.65 24.72 1.68
N ASP A 170 -0.50 24.13 1.90
CA ASP A 170 0.39 24.45 3.01
C ASP A 170 1.84 24.31 2.52
N ASP A 171 2.55 25.43 2.46
CA ASP A 171 3.91 25.49 1.93
C ASP A 171 4.93 24.66 2.68
N ARG A 172 4.62 24.24 3.90
CA ARG A 172 5.44 23.34 4.72
C ARG A 172 5.40 21.91 4.22
N PHE A 173 4.32 21.51 3.54
CA PHE A 173 4.07 20.14 3.11
C PHE A 173 4.08 19.98 1.59
N THR A 174 4.33 18.75 1.17
CA THR A 174 3.85 18.25 -0.12
C THR A 174 2.48 17.61 0.15
N VAL A 175 1.40 18.26 -0.29
CA VAL A 175 0.03 17.77 -0.09
C VAL A 175 -0.37 16.84 -1.24
N ARG A 176 -0.99 15.70 -0.91
CA ARG A 176 -1.63 14.78 -1.83
C ARG A 176 -2.99 14.37 -1.30
N TRP A 177 -3.83 13.85 -2.18
CA TRP A 177 -5.24 13.66 -1.91
C TRP A 177 -5.58 12.18 -1.89
N ALA A 178 -5.95 11.67 -0.71
CA ALA A 178 -6.31 10.28 -0.51
C ALA A 178 -7.82 10.11 -0.74
N TYR A 179 -8.22 9.78 -1.97
CA TYR A 179 -9.61 9.55 -2.31
C TYR A 179 -9.78 8.32 -3.20
N ASN A 180 -10.83 7.54 -2.88
CA ASN A 180 -11.16 6.30 -3.58
C ASN A 180 -12.31 6.52 -4.54
N GLY A 181 -12.11 7.11 -5.68
CA GLY A 181 -13.21 7.23 -6.62
C GLY A 181 -13.11 8.46 -7.52
N ASP A 182 -14.24 9.12 -7.72
CA ASP A 182 -14.41 10.12 -8.76
C ASP A 182 -13.93 11.54 -8.39
N ASN A 183 -12.87 11.69 -7.60
CA ASN A 183 -12.28 13.00 -7.42
C ASN A 183 -11.60 13.46 -8.72
N HIS A 184 -12.43 13.92 -9.65
CA HIS A 184 -11.99 14.36 -10.95
C HIS A 184 -10.92 15.46 -10.89
N LYS A 185 -10.94 16.29 -9.84
CA LYS A 185 -9.97 17.38 -9.65
C LYS A 185 -8.58 16.81 -9.30
N ALA A 186 -8.50 15.93 -8.29
CA ALA A 186 -7.25 15.29 -7.91
C ALA A 186 -6.69 14.39 -9.01
N ILE A 187 -7.55 13.64 -9.71
CA ILE A 187 -7.16 12.80 -10.84
C ILE A 187 -6.63 13.65 -12.01
N LYS A 188 -7.33 14.72 -12.37
CA LYS A 188 -6.93 15.62 -13.44
C LYS A 188 -5.56 16.26 -13.18
N GLU A 189 -5.28 16.63 -11.93
CA GLU A 189 -4.00 17.20 -11.54
C GLU A 189 -2.94 16.14 -11.22
N ARG A 190 -3.29 14.85 -11.31
CA ARG A 190 -2.40 13.72 -11.01
C ARG A 190 -1.84 13.72 -9.58
N LYS A 191 -2.59 14.27 -8.64
CA LYS A 191 -2.22 14.41 -7.23
C LYS A 191 -2.98 13.46 -6.31
N THR A 192 -3.73 12.49 -6.87
CA THR A 192 -4.45 11.51 -6.08
C THR A 192 -3.54 10.36 -5.64
N TRP A 193 -3.64 10.02 -4.37
CA TRP A 193 -2.96 8.91 -3.70
C TRP A 193 -3.98 8.07 -2.93
N GLY A 194 -5.07 7.68 -3.58
CA GLY A 194 -6.21 7.02 -2.96
C GLY A 194 -5.83 5.88 -2.00
N TRP A 195 -6.76 5.53 -1.13
CA TRP A 195 -6.68 4.36 -0.28
C TRP A 195 -6.53 3.10 -1.13
N GLY A 196 -7.47 2.85 -1.96
CA GLY A 196 -7.46 1.85 -3.01
C GLY A 196 -8.04 2.44 -4.28
N SER A 197 -8.34 1.63 -5.23
CA SER A 197 -9.05 2.06 -6.43
C SER A 197 -9.89 0.94 -6.95
N TYR A 198 -11.19 1.20 -7.15
CA TYR A 198 -12.06 0.28 -7.86
C TYR A 198 -11.57 0.04 -9.29
N GLU A 199 -11.75 -1.15 -9.82
CA GLU A 199 -11.40 -1.43 -11.20
C GLU A 199 -12.49 -0.88 -12.16
N PRO A 200 -12.11 -0.21 -13.27
CA PRO A 200 -10.74 0.06 -13.75
C PRO A 200 -10.12 1.29 -13.05
N ALA A 201 -9.08 1.05 -12.25
CA ALA A 201 -8.36 2.11 -11.57
C ALA A 201 -7.52 2.97 -12.54
N PRO A 202 -7.38 4.29 -12.32
CA PRO A 202 -6.57 5.15 -13.18
C PRO A 202 -5.10 4.74 -13.12
N ILE A 203 -4.42 4.85 -14.27
CA ILE A 203 -2.97 4.70 -14.37
C ILE A 203 -2.36 6.08 -14.25
N LEU A 204 -1.72 6.35 -13.11
CA LEU A 204 -1.10 7.64 -12.81
C LEU A 204 0.41 7.47 -12.68
N PRO A 205 1.21 8.37 -13.27
CA PRO A 205 2.66 8.22 -13.27
C PRO A 205 3.28 8.48 -11.89
N GLU A 206 2.66 9.31 -11.05
CA GLU A 206 3.18 9.60 -9.72
C GLU A 206 2.82 8.50 -8.73
N CYS A 207 1.53 8.16 -8.58
CA CYS A 207 1.11 7.15 -7.63
C CYS A 207 -0.03 6.29 -8.18
N MET A 208 0.07 4.99 -7.99
CA MET A 208 -1.01 4.04 -8.23
C MET A 208 -1.42 3.41 -6.90
N SER A 209 -2.71 3.46 -6.61
CA SER A 209 -3.30 2.83 -5.42
C SER A 209 -3.78 1.43 -5.74
N ILE A 210 -3.51 0.50 -4.82
CA ILE A 210 -3.91 -0.90 -4.93
C ILE A 210 -4.45 -1.42 -3.61
N TRP A 211 -5.39 -2.34 -3.66
CA TRP A 211 -5.95 -3.04 -2.51
C TRP A 211 -6.32 -4.49 -2.84
N PRO A 212 -6.46 -5.36 -1.83
CA PRO A 212 -6.82 -6.76 -2.06
C PRO A 212 -8.30 -6.97 -2.35
N GLY A 213 -9.12 -6.00 -2.11
CA GLY A 213 -10.58 -5.95 -2.17
C GLY A 213 -11.12 -5.04 -1.07
N HIS A 214 -12.41 -4.80 -1.09
CA HIS A 214 -13.09 -3.91 -0.17
C HIS A 214 -14.50 -4.42 0.11
N ARG A 215 -14.92 -4.34 1.37
CA ARG A 215 -16.28 -4.59 1.79
C ARG A 215 -16.61 -3.77 3.03
N PHE A 216 -17.70 -3.05 2.98
CA PHE A 216 -18.15 -2.20 4.07
C PHE A 216 -19.37 -2.82 4.76
N PRO A 217 -19.24 -3.70 5.74
CA PRO A 217 -20.37 -4.40 6.32
C PRO A 217 -21.29 -3.52 7.17
N TYR A 218 -20.84 -2.34 7.63
CA TYR A 218 -21.56 -1.51 8.62
C TYR A 218 -22.37 -0.35 8.07
N HIS A 219 -21.93 0.29 7.01
CA HIS A 219 -22.55 1.53 6.54
C HIS A 219 -23.81 1.33 5.70
N VAL A 220 -24.08 0.11 5.30
CA VAL A 220 -25.20 -0.23 4.42
C VAL A 220 -26.55 -0.04 5.08
N SER A 221 -26.68 -0.42 6.36
CA SER A 221 -27.96 -0.35 7.07
C SER A 221 -28.44 1.06 7.36
N ASN A 222 -27.51 2.03 7.44
CA ASN A 222 -27.82 3.39 7.86
C ASN A 222 -27.96 4.41 6.72
N LEU A 223 -27.42 4.12 5.54
CA LEU A 223 -27.39 5.06 4.41
C LEU A 223 -28.29 4.67 3.24
N GLY A 224 -28.95 3.50 3.26
CA GLY A 224 -29.82 3.04 2.18
C GLY A 224 -29.12 2.89 0.82
N GLN A 225 -27.80 2.81 0.82
CA GLN A 225 -27.00 2.59 -0.37
C GLN A 225 -26.51 1.13 -0.40
N ASP A 226 -26.53 0.52 -1.57
CA ASP A 226 -25.85 -0.77 -1.77
C ASP A 226 -24.36 -0.58 -1.45
N PRO A 227 -23.74 -1.51 -0.70
CA PRO A 227 -22.32 -1.41 -0.40
C PRO A 227 -21.54 -1.49 -1.71
N LEU A 228 -20.63 -0.53 -1.90
CA LEU A 228 -19.61 -0.70 -2.92
C LEU A 228 -18.69 -1.83 -2.46
N GLU A 229 -18.92 -3.02 -2.98
CA GLU A 229 -18.07 -4.18 -2.72
C GLU A 229 -17.15 -4.41 -3.90
N GLU A 230 -15.87 -4.65 -3.62
CA GLU A 230 -14.93 -5.19 -4.59
C GLU A 230 -14.38 -6.52 -4.08
N PRO A 231 -14.86 -7.64 -4.65
CA PRO A 231 -14.47 -8.97 -4.17
C PRO A 231 -12.97 -9.22 -4.31
N ARG A 232 -12.39 -9.83 -3.29
CA ARG A 232 -10.96 -10.22 -3.28
C ARG A 232 -10.59 -11.27 -4.32
N GLU A 233 -11.56 -12.03 -4.85
CA GLU A 233 -11.39 -13.08 -5.86
C GLU A 233 -10.26 -14.08 -5.53
N GLY A 234 -10.09 -14.43 -4.26
CA GLY A 234 -9.01 -15.31 -3.83
C GLY A 234 -7.62 -14.80 -4.16
N GLY A 235 -7.42 -13.48 -4.11
CA GLY A 235 -6.18 -12.78 -4.42
C GLY A 235 -6.00 -12.38 -5.87
N ASN A 236 -6.87 -12.81 -6.80
CA ASN A 236 -6.72 -12.50 -8.22
C ASN A 236 -6.88 -11.01 -8.53
N LEU A 237 -7.78 -10.30 -7.85
CA LEU A 237 -7.91 -8.85 -7.95
C LEU A 237 -6.57 -8.17 -7.63
N TYR A 238 -5.98 -8.50 -6.50
CA TYR A 238 -4.73 -7.91 -6.04
C TYR A 238 -3.56 -8.21 -6.98
N VAL A 239 -3.50 -9.42 -7.52
CA VAL A 239 -2.54 -9.82 -8.55
C VAL A 239 -2.68 -8.96 -9.81
N ARG A 240 -3.91 -8.69 -10.28
CA ARG A 240 -4.14 -7.83 -11.47
C ARG A 240 -3.71 -6.39 -11.21
N MET A 241 -4.02 -5.84 -10.03
CA MET A 241 -3.60 -4.49 -9.67
C MET A 241 -2.07 -4.36 -9.65
N TRP A 242 -1.37 -5.31 -9.03
CA TRP A 242 0.09 -5.36 -9.04
C TRP A 242 0.68 -5.50 -10.45
N LEU A 243 0.07 -6.31 -11.30
CA LEU A 243 0.51 -6.44 -12.69
C LEU A 243 0.45 -5.10 -13.44
N ARG A 244 -0.60 -4.30 -13.19
CA ARG A 244 -0.73 -2.93 -13.73
C ARG A 244 0.38 -2.02 -13.22
N VAL A 245 0.69 -2.07 -11.93
CA VAL A 245 1.83 -1.34 -11.34
C VAL A 245 3.15 -1.71 -12.02
N LEU A 246 3.43 -3.01 -12.18
CA LEU A 246 4.65 -3.45 -12.86
C LEU A 246 4.75 -2.99 -14.32
N LYS A 247 3.63 -2.83 -15.00
CA LYS A 247 3.61 -2.31 -16.37
C LYS A 247 3.77 -0.80 -16.42
N ALA A 248 3.09 -0.09 -15.53
CA ALA A 248 3.07 1.38 -15.51
C ALA A 248 4.33 1.99 -14.90
N GLN A 249 4.99 1.28 -13.96
CA GLN A 249 6.18 1.76 -13.24
C GLN A 249 5.98 3.17 -12.66
N PRO A 250 4.96 3.42 -11.82
CA PRO A 250 4.76 4.72 -11.18
C PRO A 250 5.91 5.04 -10.24
N GLU A 251 6.03 6.30 -9.79
CA GLU A 251 7.03 6.66 -8.78
C GLU A 251 6.72 6.05 -7.42
N TYR A 252 5.42 5.96 -7.08
CA TYR A 252 4.92 5.44 -5.81
C TYR A 252 3.79 4.43 -6.03
N VAL A 253 3.65 3.54 -5.06
CA VAL A 253 2.49 2.64 -4.95
C VAL A 253 1.90 2.83 -3.56
N SER A 254 0.63 3.14 -3.48
CA SER A 254 -0.14 3.21 -2.24
C SER A 254 -0.87 1.88 -2.05
N ILE A 255 -0.53 1.14 -0.99
CA ILE A 255 -1.12 -0.16 -0.68
C ILE A 255 -2.10 0.05 0.49
N ALA A 256 -3.36 -0.17 0.25
CA ALA A 256 -4.40 -0.13 1.28
C ALA A 256 -4.94 -1.53 1.53
N ASP A 257 -4.94 -1.97 2.76
CA ASP A 257 -4.24 -1.47 3.96
C ASP A 257 -3.45 -2.61 4.60
N TRP A 258 -2.56 -2.31 5.57
CA TRP A 258 -2.00 -3.41 6.35
C TRP A 258 -3.08 -4.16 7.12
N ASN A 259 -3.85 -3.45 7.94
CA ASN A 259 -4.65 -4.03 9.02
C ASN A 259 -6.08 -3.48 9.14
N ASN A 260 -6.65 -2.92 8.08
CA ASN A 260 -8.05 -2.48 8.12
C ASN A 260 -8.99 -3.68 7.90
N PHE A 261 -9.25 -4.41 8.99
CA PHE A 261 -10.18 -5.55 9.01
C PHE A 261 -11.65 -5.13 9.03
N GLU A 262 -11.94 -3.88 9.43
CA GLU A 262 -13.30 -3.36 9.49
C GLU A 262 -13.87 -3.12 8.08
N GLU A 263 -13.05 -2.62 7.17
CA GLU A 263 -13.40 -2.44 5.75
C GLU A 263 -12.97 -3.60 4.86
N GLU A 264 -12.45 -4.65 5.47
CA GLU A 264 -11.93 -5.83 4.78
C GLU A 264 -10.90 -5.51 3.68
N THR A 265 -10.11 -4.44 3.83
CA THR A 265 -9.00 -4.10 2.93
C THR A 265 -7.66 -4.66 3.41
N ALA A 266 -7.61 -5.27 4.60
CA ALA A 266 -6.38 -5.75 5.23
C ALA A 266 -5.62 -6.77 4.36
N ILE A 267 -4.28 -6.62 4.32
CA ILE A 267 -3.35 -7.60 3.74
C ILE A 267 -2.60 -8.40 4.81
N GLU A 268 -2.69 -8.03 6.09
CA GLU A 268 -2.11 -8.75 7.22
C GLU A 268 -2.60 -10.21 7.23
N ASP A 269 -1.74 -11.12 7.67
CA ASP A 269 -2.06 -12.56 7.70
C ASP A 269 -3.30 -12.85 8.54
N SER A 270 -4.23 -13.65 7.96
CA SER A 270 -5.49 -14.03 8.60
C SER A 270 -5.92 -15.43 8.18
N TYR A 271 -6.42 -16.21 9.13
CA TYR A 271 -7.03 -17.53 8.81
C TYR A 271 -8.32 -17.44 7.98
N ALA A 272 -8.84 -16.21 7.78
CA ALA A 272 -10.00 -15.97 6.92
C ALA A 272 -9.64 -15.77 5.43
N TRP A 273 -8.35 -15.73 5.08
CA TRP A 273 -7.96 -15.57 3.68
C TRP A 273 -8.05 -16.89 2.93
N GLU A 274 -8.72 -16.85 1.78
CA GLU A 274 -8.90 -17.98 0.91
C GLU A 274 -8.34 -17.70 -0.49
N ASP A 275 -7.76 -18.73 -1.10
CA ASP A 275 -7.38 -18.69 -2.52
C ASP A 275 -8.63 -18.80 -3.43
N ALA A 276 -8.45 -18.69 -4.73
CA ALA A 276 -9.53 -18.76 -5.73
C ALA A 276 -10.28 -20.12 -5.75
N ARG A 277 -9.86 -21.10 -4.97
CA ARG A 277 -10.50 -22.42 -4.82
C ARG A 277 -11.14 -22.61 -3.45
N GLY A 278 -11.18 -21.58 -2.60
CA GLY A 278 -11.72 -21.62 -1.25
C GLY A 278 -10.81 -22.31 -0.23
N HIS A 279 -9.51 -22.48 -0.51
CA HIS A 279 -8.58 -23.02 0.48
C HIS A 279 -8.05 -21.90 1.37
N CYS A 280 -8.04 -22.12 2.68
CA CYS A 280 -7.41 -21.19 3.62
C CYS A 280 -5.90 -21.07 3.35
N VAL A 281 -5.45 -19.85 3.12
CA VAL A 281 -4.04 -19.47 2.91
C VAL A 281 -3.77 -18.23 3.75
N PRO A 282 -3.44 -18.35 5.04
CA PRO A 282 -3.37 -17.23 5.97
C PRO A 282 -2.47 -16.07 5.50
N ASN A 283 -1.38 -16.38 4.85
CA ASN A 283 -0.39 -15.40 4.34
C ASN A 283 -0.57 -15.08 2.85
N LEU A 284 -1.77 -15.23 2.30
CA LEU A 284 -2.03 -15.05 0.87
C LEU A 284 -1.56 -13.68 0.36
N TYR A 285 -1.99 -12.60 1.01
CA TYR A 285 -1.73 -11.24 0.55
C TYR A 285 -0.31 -10.77 0.85
N THR A 286 0.26 -11.18 1.97
CA THR A 286 1.67 -10.90 2.28
C THR A 286 2.61 -11.62 1.32
N ARG A 287 2.30 -12.85 0.90
CA ARG A 287 3.04 -13.58 -0.15
C ARG A 287 2.96 -12.87 -1.50
N ILE A 288 1.76 -12.44 -1.92
CA ILE A 288 1.57 -11.67 -3.16
C ILE A 288 2.39 -10.38 -3.09
N THR A 289 2.26 -9.60 -2.02
CA THR A 289 3.00 -8.34 -1.82
C THR A 289 4.50 -8.56 -1.88
N ARG A 290 5.02 -9.58 -1.17
CA ARG A 290 6.45 -9.95 -1.20
C ARG A 290 6.92 -10.29 -2.60
N ALA A 291 6.17 -11.10 -3.33
CA ALA A 291 6.54 -11.51 -4.68
C ALA A 291 6.62 -10.31 -5.62
N TYR A 292 5.65 -9.40 -5.58
CA TYR A 292 5.65 -8.20 -6.41
C TYR A 292 6.69 -7.17 -6.00
N SER A 293 6.95 -7.00 -4.70
CA SER A 293 8.05 -6.19 -4.20
C SER A 293 9.40 -6.69 -4.74
N ARG A 294 9.63 -8.00 -4.78
CA ARG A 294 10.86 -8.57 -5.36
C ARG A 294 10.89 -8.48 -6.88
N LEU A 295 9.75 -8.63 -7.56
CA LEU A 295 9.65 -8.42 -9.01
C LEU A 295 9.96 -6.97 -9.41
N ARG A 296 9.58 -5.98 -8.60
CA ARG A 296 10.02 -4.60 -8.74
C ARG A 296 11.55 -4.49 -8.83
N ASP A 297 12.26 -5.31 -8.07
CA ASP A 297 13.72 -5.42 -8.04
C ASP A 297 14.26 -6.45 -9.07
N LYS A 298 13.42 -6.93 -9.99
CA LYS A 298 13.76 -7.99 -10.97
C LYS A 298 14.24 -9.28 -10.30
N LYS A 299 13.65 -9.65 -9.17
CA LYS A 299 13.96 -10.88 -8.42
C LYS A 299 12.70 -11.73 -8.28
N LEU A 300 12.91 -13.05 -8.24
CA LEU A 300 11.87 -14.03 -7.93
C LEU A 300 12.01 -14.50 -6.48
N VAL A 301 10.90 -14.93 -5.89
CA VAL A 301 10.86 -15.50 -4.53
C VAL A 301 10.79 -17.01 -4.63
N LYS A 302 11.68 -17.69 -3.93
CA LYS A 302 11.70 -19.17 -3.85
C LYS A 302 10.38 -19.69 -3.29
N GLY A 303 9.83 -20.71 -3.94
CA GLY A 303 8.56 -21.35 -3.56
C GLY A 303 7.31 -20.68 -4.12
N GLU A 304 7.44 -19.52 -4.78
CA GLU A 304 6.30 -18.87 -5.43
C GLU A 304 6.11 -19.36 -6.86
N PHE A 305 4.86 -19.19 -7.35
CA PHE A 305 4.44 -19.61 -8.67
C PHE A 305 4.25 -18.41 -9.58
N TYR A 306 4.82 -18.48 -10.75
CA TYR A 306 4.84 -17.36 -11.71
C TYR A 306 4.26 -17.78 -13.06
N ARG A 307 3.59 -16.84 -13.71
CA ARG A 307 3.08 -17.01 -15.07
C ARG A 307 3.25 -15.71 -15.85
N ASP A 308 3.75 -15.80 -17.07
CA ASP A 308 3.68 -14.70 -18.02
C ASP A 308 2.21 -14.43 -18.34
N GLU A 309 1.80 -13.15 -18.34
CA GLU A 309 0.39 -12.77 -18.55
C GLU A 309 -0.19 -13.26 -19.89
N LYS A 310 0.66 -13.46 -20.89
CA LYS A 310 0.28 -13.90 -22.26
C LYS A 310 0.48 -15.38 -22.51
N LYS A 311 0.94 -16.13 -21.52
CA LYS A 311 1.24 -17.56 -21.66
C LYS A 311 0.46 -18.38 -20.62
N PRO A 312 0.03 -19.61 -20.97
CA PRO A 312 -0.70 -20.47 -20.03
C PRO A 312 0.22 -21.18 -19.03
N GLU A 313 1.50 -21.31 -19.32
CA GLU A 313 2.44 -22.10 -18.53
C GLU A 313 2.72 -21.46 -17.17
N VAL A 314 2.60 -22.26 -16.12
CA VAL A 314 2.93 -21.87 -14.75
C VAL A 314 4.27 -22.48 -14.36
N TYR A 315 5.08 -21.73 -13.65
CA TYR A 315 6.39 -22.14 -13.18
C TYR A 315 6.51 -21.91 -11.67
N ALA A 316 7.00 -22.91 -10.94
CA ALA A 316 7.49 -22.72 -9.58
C ALA A 316 8.97 -22.28 -9.62
N PHE A 317 9.37 -21.34 -8.77
CA PHE A 317 10.77 -20.94 -8.64
C PHE A 317 11.43 -21.64 -7.44
N ASP A 318 12.46 -22.47 -7.67
CA ASP A 318 13.14 -23.22 -6.61
C ASP A 318 14.31 -22.45 -5.95
N GLY A 319 14.56 -21.21 -6.37
CA GLY A 319 15.66 -20.36 -5.94
C GLY A 319 16.75 -20.22 -7.01
N GLU A 320 16.74 -21.09 -8.03
CA GLU A 320 17.68 -21.06 -9.14
C GLU A 320 17.00 -21.28 -10.50
N TYR A 321 16.02 -22.17 -10.55
CA TYR A 321 15.35 -22.58 -11.79
C TYR A 321 13.85 -22.28 -11.73
N LEU A 322 13.26 -22.01 -12.89
CA LEU A 322 11.83 -22.06 -13.12
C LEU A 322 11.43 -23.47 -13.54
N ILE A 323 10.69 -24.17 -12.69
CA ILE A 323 10.24 -25.54 -12.89
C ILE A 323 8.81 -25.51 -13.43
N HIS A 324 8.61 -26.01 -14.65
CA HIS A 324 7.28 -26.09 -15.25
C HIS A 324 6.33 -26.91 -14.39
N GLN A 325 5.10 -26.44 -14.22
CA GLN A 325 4.06 -27.14 -13.48
C GLN A 325 3.07 -27.76 -14.46
N SER A 326 2.75 -29.04 -14.27
CA SER A 326 1.77 -29.75 -15.10
C SER A 326 0.31 -29.35 -14.81
N GLY A 327 0.08 -28.50 -13.82
CA GLY A 327 -1.23 -28.01 -13.42
C GLY A 327 -1.15 -26.76 -12.56
N MET A 328 -2.32 -26.22 -12.20
CA MET A 328 -2.39 -25.08 -11.29
C MET A 328 -1.98 -25.48 -9.87
N PRO A 329 -1.15 -24.67 -9.19
CA PRO A 329 -0.73 -24.96 -7.83
C PRO A 329 -1.93 -25.03 -6.87
N ARG A 330 -1.81 -25.87 -5.86
CA ARG A 330 -2.79 -25.93 -4.77
C ARG A 330 -2.39 -24.91 -3.69
N ARG A 331 -3.38 -24.23 -3.11
CA ARG A 331 -3.22 -23.31 -1.97
C ARG A 331 -2.18 -22.21 -2.22
N ALA A 332 -2.19 -21.64 -3.43
CA ALA A 332 -1.30 -20.53 -3.78
C ALA A 332 -1.91 -19.67 -4.88
N ALA A 333 -1.67 -18.35 -4.79
CA ALA A 333 -1.89 -17.47 -5.92
C ALA A 333 -0.79 -17.67 -6.96
N VAL A 334 -1.13 -17.53 -8.23
CA VAL A 334 -0.16 -17.47 -9.32
C VAL A 334 0.18 -16.00 -9.58
N ILE A 335 1.43 -15.66 -9.43
CA ILE A 335 1.94 -14.30 -9.64
C ILE A 335 2.06 -14.05 -11.14
N LEU A 336 1.25 -13.14 -11.66
CA LEU A 336 1.30 -12.71 -13.05
C LEU A 336 2.45 -11.72 -13.26
N VAL A 337 3.21 -11.93 -14.30
CA VAL A 337 4.30 -11.00 -14.67
C VAL A 337 4.07 -10.46 -16.08
N PRO A 338 4.55 -9.22 -16.38
CA PRO A 338 4.45 -8.67 -17.72
C PRO A 338 5.11 -9.57 -18.75
N ALA A 339 4.59 -9.54 -19.99
CA ALA A 339 5.06 -10.40 -21.07
C ALA A 339 6.59 -10.33 -21.27
N GLY A 340 7.22 -11.50 -21.29
CA GLY A 340 8.65 -11.66 -21.49
C GLY A 340 9.54 -11.31 -20.27
N TRP A 341 8.97 -10.98 -19.12
CA TRP A 341 9.77 -10.68 -17.92
C TRP A 341 10.39 -11.94 -17.31
N LEU A 342 9.68 -13.07 -17.31
CA LEU A 342 10.22 -14.31 -16.74
C LEU A 342 11.51 -14.75 -17.44
N GLU A 343 11.58 -14.64 -18.76
CA GLU A 343 12.78 -14.95 -19.52
C GLU A 343 13.94 -14.01 -19.19
N LYS A 344 13.64 -12.73 -18.98
CA LYS A 344 14.67 -11.72 -18.63
C LYS A 344 15.20 -11.88 -17.21
N ILE A 345 14.32 -12.26 -16.26
CA ILE A 345 14.69 -12.39 -14.85
C ILE A 345 15.37 -13.74 -14.58
N CYS A 346 14.86 -14.81 -15.16
CA CYS A 346 15.41 -16.16 -14.99
C CYS A 346 15.26 -16.95 -16.30
N SER A 347 16.37 -17.15 -17.00
CA SER A 347 16.42 -17.96 -18.23
C SER A 347 16.53 -19.46 -17.96
N LYS A 348 16.89 -19.86 -16.74
CA LYS A 348 17.06 -21.27 -16.36
C LYS A 348 15.71 -21.95 -16.21
N ARG A 349 15.49 -23.04 -16.95
CA ARG A 349 14.26 -23.82 -16.96
C ARG A 349 14.53 -25.28 -16.64
N LYS A 350 13.62 -25.94 -15.94
CA LYS A 350 13.56 -27.39 -15.80
C LYS A 350 12.18 -27.91 -16.25
N PRO A 351 12.10 -29.12 -16.83
CA PRO A 351 10.83 -29.77 -17.12
C PRO A 351 10.06 -30.01 -15.83
N ALA A 352 8.76 -30.32 -15.96
CA ALA A 352 7.95 -30.76 -14.83
C ALA A 352 8.55 -32.04 -14.23
N GLN A 353 8.63 -32.09 -12.92
CA GLN A 353 8.97 -33.29 -12.16
C GLN A 353 7.75 -34.15 -11.91
#